data_7837273d84a5e02d011ab1631464be68
#
_entry.id   7837273d84a5e02d011ab1631464be68
#
_cell.length_a   1.000
_cell.length_b   1.000
_cell.length_c   1.000
_cell.angle_alpha   90.00
_cell.angle_beta   90.00
_cell.angle_gamma   90.00
#
_symmetry.space_group_name_H-M   'P 1'
#
loop_
_entity.id
_entity.type
_entity.pdbx_description
1 polymer ?
#
loop_
_entity_poly.entity_id
_entity_poly.type
_entity_poly.pdbx_seq_one_letter_code
_entity_poly.pdbx_strand_id
1 'polypeptide(L)'
;MKKITSAALIALLVLATGNVLASSPLSKETQQNKSITQVDAFFPRVEGSFVGDPMPVYADGLFNIFYLNDVRGGSDLGVHAIHLLSSANLYHYQNQSEVIPYVNDVNDPELLLGTGSIIKVGDTWHAWYTAHNENVFPVESVMHATSKDRLHWVKHPQDTLLPGDNYRGNDFRDPHVVWVEEKKEYWMLITTRSNGRGIIARYSSTDLKNWHDRGVFFDNDTITSNANLECPTLVFFNGRWYLSFSDQWPLRLTQYRVADNPEGPWRKLDNYVVDGSGFYAGKLTIKDDRLFVFGWIPTKAGNSDNASIDWAGNLVGHELAADANGELSSLIPQELQAVIHDNPGPVHTLMPVKTLQTATQFAPLQSALYPPLPSKGELVATVNIPSSGMVMSFGLNDDNVSKATLNVVFNKSKGKVYFFNSPLETINQHNAESWIDVPLGEQVELRVLIQDSIAVFYINNKAAFSTRMYSMPEKPWSISLPQHDSFHATLKIKVMI
;
A
#
# COMPACT_ATOMS: atom_id res chain seq x y z
N MET A 1 -31.38 5.20 8.86
CA MET A 1 -31.54 6.33 7.94
C MET A 1 -31.06 7.60 8.63
N LYS A 2 -29.83 8.03 8.42
CA LYS A 2 -29.37 9.38 8.74
C LYS A 2 -28.61 9.88 7.51
N LYS A 3 -29.11 10.98 6.97
CA LYS A 3 -28.59 11.65 5.78
C LYS A 3 -27.24 12.28 6.12
N ILE A 4 -26.23 11.99 5.32
CA ILE A 4 -24.97 12.73 5.30
C ILE A 4 -25.21 13.96 4.45
N THR A 5 -25.16 15.12 5.07
CA THR A 5 -25.30 16.43 4.42
C THR A 5 -23.95 16.87 3.87
N SER A 6 -23.89 17.07 2.55
CA SER A 6 -22.81 17.76 1.86
C SER A 6 -22.71 19.20 2.35
N ALA A 7 -21.53 19.64 2.75
CA ALA A 7 -21.25 21.05 3.04
C ALA A 7 -20.97 21.77 1.72
N ALA A 8 -21.88 22.63 1.30
CA ALA A 8 -21.71 23.54 0.18
C ALA A 8 -20.78 24.70 0.57
N LEU A 9 -19.72 24.88 -0.17
CA LEU A 9 -18.84 26.05 -0.08
C LEU A 9 -19.46 27.21 -0.89
N ILE A 10 -19.83 28.29 -0.21
CA ILE A 10 -20.33 29.52 -0.84
C ILE A 10 -19.14 30.36 -1.29
N ALA A 11 -19.00 30.56 -2.59
CA ALA A 11 -18.07 31.50 -3.16
C ALA A 11 -18.64 32.92 -3.15
N LEU A 12 -17.94 33.85 -2.51
CA LEU A 12 -18.22 35.29 -2.57
C LEU A 12 -17.59 35.89 -3.83
N LEU A 13 -18.43 36.37 -4.74
CA LEU A 13 -18.02 37.18 -5.88
C LEU A 13 -17.67 38.60 -5.41
N VAL A 14 -16.44 39.04 -5.62
CA VAL A 14 -16.06 40.47 -5.60
C VAL A 14 -15.72 40.89 -7.01
N LEU A 15 -16.58 41.76 -7.58
CA LEU A 15 -16.34 42.45 -8.85
C LEU A 15 -15.35 43.60 -8.63
N ALA A 16 -14.23 43.57 -9.32
CA ALA A 16 -13.36 44.73 -9.51
C ALA A 16 -13.06 44.92 -10.99
N THR A 17 -13.42 46.08 -11.46
CA THR A 17 -13.33 46.57 -12.86
C THR A 17 -11.90 46.95 -13.26
N GLY A 18 -11.51 46.49 -14.41
CA GLY A 18 -10.75 47.23 -15.44
C GLY A 18 -9.30 47.59 -15.22
N ASN A 19 -8.41 46.98 -16.01
CA ASN A 19 -7.55 47.73 -16.95
C ASN A 19 -6.79 46.74 -17.86
N VAL A 20 -7.00 46.90 -19.17
CA VAL A 20 -6.25 46.23 -20.22
C VAL A 20 -4.84 46.82 -20.27
N LEU A 21 -3.83 46.00 -20.03
CA LEU A 21 -2.46 46.30 -20.43
C LEU A 21 -1.86 45.12 -21.22
N ALA A 22 -1.19 45.54 -22.30
CA ALA A 22 -0.69 44.74 -23.39
C ALA A 22 0.19 43.54 -22.99
N SER A 23 0.05 42.49 -23.77
CA SER A 23 0.87 41.28 -23.79
C SER A 23 2.36 41.56 -24.00
N SER A 24 3.18 41.17 -23.07
CA SER A 24 4.62 40.95 -23.25
C SER A 24 4.90 39.47 -23.54
N PRO A 25 5.91 39.12 -24.34
CA PRO A 25 6.12 37.76 -24.80
C PRO A 25 6.56 36.81 -23.67
N LEU A 26 6.09 35.56 -23.77
CA LEU A 26 6.42 34.46 -22.90
C LEU A 26 7.91 34.44 -22.53
N SER A 27 8.17 34.58 -21.25
CA SER A 27 9.47 34.28 -20.66
C SER A 27 9.75 32.80 -20.80
N LYS A 28 10.94 32.44 -21.30
CA LYS A 28 11.50 31.09 -21.30
C LYS A 28 11.39 30.54 -19.89
N GLU A 29 10.64 29.44 -19.73
CA GLU A 29 10.65 28.64 -18.52
C GLU A 29 12.10 28.24 -18.21
N THR A 30 12.61 28.77 -17.12
CA THR A 30 13.84 28.33 -16.52
C THR A 30 13.57 26.89 -16.04
N GLN A 31 14.16 25.90 -16.71
CA GLN A 31 14.27 24.55 -16.17
C GLN A 31 14.95 24.68 -14.80
N GLN A 32 14.17 24.71 -13.73
CA GLN A 32 14.69 24.51 -12.40
C GLN A 32 15.31 23.11 -12.39
N ASN A 33 16.62 23.03 -12.18
CA ASN A 33 17.31 21.79 -11.83
C ASN A 33 16.65 21.26 -10.57
N LYS A 34 15.68 20.35 -10.71
CA LYS A 34 15.06 19.64 -9.58
C LYS A 34 16.20 18.88 -8.91
N SER A 35 16.55 19.25 -7.70
CA SER A 35 17.60 18.53 -6.96
C SER A 35 17.08 17.15 -6.59
N ILE A 36 17.76 16.10 -7.07
CA ILE A 36 17.52 14.74 -6.62
C ILE A 36 17.84 14.71 -5.14
N THR A 37 16.86 14.32 -4.31
CA THR A 37 17.05 14.13 -2.87
C THR A 37 17.08 12.65 -2.53
N GLN A 38 17.92 12.27 -1.58
CA GLN A 38 17.98 10.90 -1.07
C GLN A 38 17.02 10.74 0.10
N VAL A 39 16.35 9.59 0.14
CA VAL A 39 15.48 9.17 1.24
C VAL A 39 15.94 7.80 1.71
N ASP A 40 16.47 7.73 2.95
CA ASP A 40 16.95 6.49 3.58
C ASP A 40 15.90 5.98 4.56
N ALA A 41 15.12 5.00 4.13
CA ALA A 41 13.95 4.56 4.87
C ALA A 41 13.54 3.12 4.52
N PHE A 42 12.99 2.38 5.49
CA PHE A 42 12.25 1.14 5.25
C PHE A 42 10.92 1.43 4.54
N PHE A 43 10.28 2.52 4.95
CA PHE A 43 8.95 2.94 4.51
C PHE A 43 9.02 4.38 4.00
N PRO A 44 9.56 4.61 2.78
CA PRO A 44 9.85 5.95 2.31
C PRO A 44 8.57 6.76 2.03
N ARG A 45 8.70 8.04 2.27
CA ARG A 45 7.88 9.12 1.73
C ARG A 45 8.72 10.39 1.65
N VAL A 46 8.33 11.32 0.83
CA VAL A 46 8.96 12.63 0.79
C VAL A 46 8.35 13.51 1.88
N GLU A 47 9.18 14.31 2.52
CA GLU A 47 8.72 15.25 3.55
C GLU A 47 7.63 16.19 2.99
N GLY A 48 6.58 16.40 3.76
CA GLY A 48 5.44 17.24 3.36
C GLY A 48 4.45 16.58 2.40
N SER A 49 4.71 15.33 1.96
CA SER A 49 3.80 14.61 1.07
C SER A 49 3.67 13.13 1.45
N PHE A 50 2.71 12.44 0.81
CA PHE A 50 2.37 11.05 1.09
C PHE A 50 2.33 10.24 -0.19
N VAL A 51 2.62 8.95 -0.08
CA VAL A 51 2.60 7.99 -1.19
C VAL A 51 1.22 7.37 -1.27
N GLY A 52 0.54 7.56 -2.41
CA GLY A 52 -0.66 6.84 -2.82
C GLY A 52 -0.37 5.92 -4.00
N ASP A 53 -1.12 4.87 -4.11
CA ASP A 53 -1.26 3.91 -5.21
C ASP A 53 -0.01 3.71 -6.09
N PRO A 54 0.99 2.97 -5.62
CA PRO A 54 2.26 2.82 -6.32
C PRO A 54 2.11 2.03 -7.63
N MET A 55 2.93 2.39 -8.62
CA MET A 55 3.06 1.73 -9.92
C MET A 55 4.50 1.23 -10.06
N PRO A 56 4.84 0.06 -9.48
CA PRO A 56 6.20 -0.45 -9.46
C PRO A 56 6.59 -1.05 -10.81
N VAL A 57 7.84 -0.81 -11.23
CA VAL A 57 8.49 -1.50 -12.34
C VAL A 57 9.97 -1.67 -12.06
N TYR A 58 10.49 -2.89 -12.20
CA TYR A 58 11.92 -3.14 -12.14
C TYR A 58 12.51 -3.04 -13.55
N ALA A 59 13.40 -2.10 -13.75
CA ALA A 59 14.12 -1.91 -15.00
C ALA A 59 15.44 -1.18 -14.75
N ASP A 60 16.42 -1.41 -15.61
CA ASP A 60 17.74 -0.77 -15.58
C ASP A 60 18.46 -0.93 -14.22
N GLY A 61 18.26 -2.08 -13.55
CA GLY A 61 18.87 -2.39 -12.25
C GLY A 61 18.22 -1.71 -11.05
N LEU A 62 17.09 -1.04 -11.23
CA LEU A 62 16.39 -0.28 -10.18
C LEU A 62 14.93 -0.70 -10.06
N PHE A 63 14.43 -0.72 -8.83
CA PHE A 63 13.02 -0.60 -8.55
C PHE A 63 12.62 0.86 -8.78
N ASN A 64 11.81 1.10 -9.80
CA ASN A 64 11.24 2.40 -10.11
C ASN A 64 9.80 2.38 -9.61
N ILE A 65 9.52 3.14 -8.55
CA ILE A 65 8.20 3.21 -7.92
C ILE A 65 7.60 4.56 -8.28
N PHE A 66 6.78 4.57 -9.32
CA PHE A 66 5.93 5.71 -9.63
C PHE A 66 4.74 5.68 -8.66
N TYR A 67 4.27 6.84 -8.22
CA TYR A 67 3.20 6.90 -7.22
C TYR A 67 2.43 8.21 -7.32
N LEU A 68 1.21 8.20 -6.85
CA LEU A 68 0.40 9.40 -6.69
C LEU A 68 0.90 10.18 -5.48
N ASN A 69 1.35 11.41 -5.71
CA ASN A 69 1.86 12.25 -4.64
C ASN A 69 0.73 13.06 -4.02
N ASP A 70 0.39 12.75 -2.76
CA ASP A 70 -0.64 13.45 -2.01
C ASP A 70 -0.02 14.60 -1.21
N VAL A 71 -0.31 15.83 -1.61
CA VAL A 71 0.05 17.05 -0.87
C VAL A 71 -1.22 17.67 -0.31
N ARG A 72 -1.49 17.41 0.95
CA ARG A 72 -2.72 17.87 1.62
C ARG A 72 -2.71 19.37 1.85
N GLY A 73 -3.83 20.02 1.57
CA GLY A 73 -3.98 21.46 1.81
C GLY A 73 -3.27 22.36 0.79
N GLY A 74 -2.97 21.83 -0.39
CA GLY A 74 -2.45 22.62 -1.51
C GLY A 74 -3.43 23.73 -1.94
N SER A 75 -2.92 24.77 -2.64
CA SER A 75 -3.70 25.88 -3.19
C SER A 75 -4.23 25.61 -4.59
N ASP A 76 -3.72 24.58 -5.26
CA ASP A 76 -4.09 24.22 -6.61
C ASP A 76 -5.47 23.53 -6.66
N LEU A 77 -6.13 23.65 -7.80
CA LEU A 77 -7.39 22.94 -8.06
C LEU A 77 -7.14 21.45 -8.35
N GLY A 78 -5.98 21.14 -8.99
CA GLY A 78 -5.58 19.80 -9.34
C GLY A 78 -4.85 19.07 -8.21
N VAL A 79 -4.84 17.74 -8.28
CA VAL A 79 -4.23 16.88 -7.25
C VAL A 79 -3.60 15.62 -7.85
N HIS A 80 -2.69 15.03 -7.08
CA HIS A 80 -2.05 13.74 -7.32
C HIS A 80 -1.22 13.68 -8.60
N ALA A 81 -0.25 14.56 -8.78
CA ALA A 81 0.78 14.36 -9.80
C ALA A 81 1.50 13.01 -9.56
N ILE A 82 1.99 12.38 -10.64
CA ILE A 82 2.79 11.17 -10.53
C ILE A 82 4.24 11.55 -10.26
N HIS A 83 4.77 11.07 -9.15
CA HIS A 83 6.16 11.20 -8.71
C HIS A 83 6.90 9.88 -8.87
N LEU A 84 8.24 9.91 -8.74
CA LEU A 84 9.09 8.72 -8.87
C LEU A 84 10.10 8.62 -7.71
N LEU A 85 10.11 7.48 -7.05
CA LEU A 85 11.18 7.01 -6.18
C LEU A 85 11.92 5.85 -6.88
N SER A 86 13.25 5.88 -6.90
CA SER A 86 14.06 4.80 -7.49
C SER A 86 15.05 4.27 -6.47
N SER A 87 15.19 2.94 -6.37
CA SER A 87 16.11 2.29 -5.43
C SER A 87 16.67 0.99 -6.01
N ALA A 88 17.95 0.71 -5.73
CA ALA A 88 18.55 -0.59 -6.02
C ALA A 88 18.35 -1.60 -4.87
N ASN A 89 18.12 -1.11 -3.62
CA ASN A 89 18.15 -1.93 -2.41
C ASN A 89 16.96 -1.73 -1.46
N LEU A 90 15.94 -0.99 -1.89
CA LEU A 90 14.69 -0.75 -1.15
C LEU A 90 14.90 -0.08 0.23
N TYR A 91 16.01 0.65 0.37
CA TYR A 91 16.30 1.48 1.55
C TYR A 91 16.82 2.87 1.16
N HIS A 92 17.81 2.91 0.26
CA HIS A 92 18.35 4.15 -0.29
C HIS A 92 17.55 4.50 -1.55
N TYR A 93 16.63 5.44 -1.42
CA TYR A 93 15.80 5.89 -2.52
C TYR A 93 16.28 7.24 -3.05
N GLN A 94 16.30 7.37 -4.36
CA GLN A 94 16.43 8.65 -5.06
C GLN A 94 15.03 9.18 -5.35
N ASN A 95 14.70 10.33 -4.79
CA ASN A 95 13.48 11.06 -5.13
C ASN A 95 13.71 11.89 -6.39
N GLN A 96 13.01 11.54 -7.46
CA GLN A 96 13.06 12.24 -8.75
C GLN A 96 11.97 13.33 -8.83
N SER A 97 11.20 13.52 -7.75
CA SER A 97 10.07 14.46 -7.70
C SER A 97 8.96 14.13 -8.73
N GLU A 98 8.21 15.13 -9.14
CA GLU A 98 7.15 15.03 -10.14
C GLU A 98 7.70 14.68 -11.52
N VAL A 99 7.11 13.65 -12.14
CA VAL A 99 7.47 13.22 -13.50
C VAL A 99 6.30 13.34 -14.48
N ILE A 100 5.06 13.14 -14.06
CA ILE A 100 3.86 13.41 -14.87
C ILE A 100 2.96 14.36 -14.06
N PRO A 101 2.82 15.63 -14.47
CA PRO A 101 1.98 16.62 -13.78
C PRO A 101 0.49 16.40 -14.08
N TYR A 102 -0.39 16.76 -13.15
CA TYR A 102 -1.80 17.02 -13.45
C TYR A 102 -1.95 18.35 -14.25
N VAL A 103 -3.16 18.62 -14.72
CA VAL A 103 -3.48 19.89 -15.39
C VAL A 103 -4.36 20.73 -14.45
N ASN A 104 -3.85 21.87 -14.00
CA ASN A 104 -4.57 22.74 -13.06
C ASN A 104 -5.64 23.58 -13.77
N ASP A 105 -6.57 22.91 -14.45
CA ASP A 105 -7.73 23.51 -15.12
C ASP A 105 -8.98 22.69 -14.79
N VAL A 106 -10.00 23.35 -14.26
CA VAL A 106 -11.27 22.73 -13.84
C VAL A 106 -12.01 22.00 -14.98
N ASN A 107 -11.71 22.33 -16.24
CA ASN A 107 -12.32 21.69 -17.41
C ASN A 107 -11.46 20.61 -18.05
N ASP A 108 -10.22 20.41 -17.58
CA ASP A 108 -9.33 19.38 -18.12
C ASP A 108 -9.59 18.02 -17.46
N PRO A 109 -9.69 16.91 -18.22
CA PRO A 109 -9.85 15.58 -17.64
C PRO A 109 -8.75 15.20 -16.64
N GLU A 110 -7.53 15.73 -16.83
CA GLU A 110 -6.38 15.45 -15.96
C GLU A 110 -6.28 16.41 -14.76
N LEU A 111 -7.38 16.98 -14.28
CA LEU A 111 -7.41 17.80 -13.07
C LEU A 111 -6.93 17.01 -11.84
N LEU A 112 -7.21 15.72 -11.79
CA LEU A 112 -6.68 14.77 -10.83
C LEU A 112 -6.11 13.57 -11.59
N LEU A 113 -4.91 13.13 -11.21
CA LEU A 113 -4.38 11.87 -11.73
C LEU A 113 -4.69 10.73 -10.75
N GLY A 114 -5.14 9.62 -11.29
CA GLY A 114 -5.24 8.35 -10.60
C GLY A 114 -4.14 7.39 -11.04
N THR A 115 -4.08 6.24 -10.38
CA THR A 115 -3.05 5.24 -10.62
C THR A 115 -3.15 4.58 -12.01
N GLY A 116 -2.17 3.79 -12.34
CA GLY A 116 -2.08 3.06 -13.58
C GLY A 116 -0.94 2.05 -13.57
N SER A 117 -0.25 1.92 -14.69
CA SER A 117 0.95 1.09 -14.82
C SER A 117 1.98 1.71 -15.74
N ILE A 118 3.24 1.38 -15.45
CA ILE A 118 4.39 1.76 -16.25
C ILE A 118 5.03 0.49 -16.79
N ILE A 119 5.33 0.46 -18.08
CA ILE A 119 6.12 -0.61 -18.69
C ILE A 119 7.24 -0.02 -19.54
N LYS A 120 8.31 -0.79 -19.74
CA LYS A 120 9.39 -0.44 -20.66
C LYS A 120 9.37 -1.42 -21.85
N VAL A 121 9.22 -0.88 -23.05
CA VAL A 121 9.21 -1.66 -24.29
C VAL A 121 10.34 -1.14 -25.21
N GLY A 122 11.36 -1.96 -25.39
CA GLY A 122 12.62 -1.51 -26.00
C GLY A 122 13.21 -0.34 -25.21
N ASP A 123 13.49 0.77 -25.88
CA ASP A 123 14.05 1.98 -25.27
C ASP A 123 12.96 3.01 -24.86
N THR A 124 11.71 2.61 -24.86
CA THR A 124 10.60 3.54 -24.56
C THR A 124 9.86 3.08 -23.32
N TRP A 125 9.68 4.02 -22.41
CA TRP A 125 8.79 3.88 -21.26
C TRP A 125 7.39 4.33 -21.65
N HIS A 126 6.40 3.56 -21.27
CA HIS A 126 4.99 3.84 -21.48
C HIS A 126 4.29 3.91 -20.14
N ALA A 127 3.49 4.93 -19.93
CA ALA A 127 2.60 5.10 -18.78
C ALA A 127 1.15 5.09 -19.27
N TRP A 128 0.32 4.24 -18.71
CA TRP A 128 -1.12 4.36 -18.76
C TRP A 128 -1.60 4.64 -17.35
N TYR A 129 -2.36 5.72 -17.18
CA TYR A 129 -2.84 6.19 -15.89
C TYR A 129 -4.25 6.75 -16.02
N THR A 130 -4.91 6.92 -14.90
CA THR A 130 -6.26 7.46 -14.84
C THR A 130 -6.21 8.99 -14.87
N ALA A 131 -7.03 9.61 -15.72
CA ALA A 131 -7.45 11.00 -15.56
C ALA A 131 -8.81 10.99 -14.87
N HIS A 132 -9.00 11.90 -13.90
CA HIS A 132 -10.25 12.04 -13.15
C HIS A 132 -10.65 13.50 -13.01
N ASN A 133 -11.90 13.80 -13.36
CA ASN A 133 -12.47 15.12 -13.13
C ASN A 133 -14.01 15.03 -13.05
N GLU A 134 -14.56 15.35 -11.89
CA GLU A 134 -16.02 15.31 -11.67
C GLU A 134 -16.79 16.40 -12.46
N ASN A 135 -16.08 17.41 -13.03
CA ASN A 135 -16.71 18.49 -13.80
C ASN A 135 -16.88 18.15 -15.29
N VAL A 136 -16.32 17.04 -15.76
CA VAL A 136 -16.42 16.58 -17.15
C VAL A 136 -17.00 15.17 -17.23
N PHE A 137 -17.44 14.76 -18.43
CA PHE A 137 -17.92 13.40 -18.64
C PHE A 137 -17.25 12.80 -19.89
N PRO A 138 -16.76 11.54 -19.82
CA PRO A 138 -16.74 10.68 -18.63
C PRO A 138 -15.88 11.27 -17.52
N VAL A 139 -16.22 10.94 -16.26
CA VAL A 139 -15.47 11.41 -15.08
C VAL A 139 -14.06 10.81 -15.04
N GLU A 140 -13.97 9.54 -15.46
CA GLU A 140 -12.70 8.80 -15.53
C GLU A 140 -12.40 8.34 -16.95
N SER A 141 -11.14 8.43 -17.33
CA SER A 141 -10.59 7.94 -18.61
C SER A 141 -9.15 7.48 -18.42
N VAL A 142 -8.64 6.69 -19.36
CA VAL A 142 -7.26 6.22 -19.35
C VAL A 142 -6.42 7.05 -20.31
N MET A 143 -5.38 7.67 -19.77
CA MET A 143 -4.43 8.48 -20.51
C MET A 143 -3.17 7.69 -20.84
N HIS A 144 -2.43 8.14 -21.85
CA HIS A 144 -1.16 7.56 -22.26
C HIS A 144 -0.07 8.64 -22.31
N ALA A 145 1.12 8.29 -21.78
CA ALA A 145 2.31 9.10 -21.93
C ALA A 145 3.54 8.21 -22.22
N THR A 146 4.57 8.78 -22.86
CA THR A 146 5.81 8.08 -23.14
C THR A 146 7.02 8.86 -22.68
N SER A 147 8.11 8.14 -22.36
CA SER A 147 9.40 8.73 -22.00
C SER A 147 10.57 7.92 -22.56
N LYS A 148 11.74 8.56 -22.76
CA LYS A 148 13.00 7.87 -23.09
C LYS A 148 13.91 7.66 -21.89
N ASP A 149 13.64 8.37 -20.80
CA ASP A 149 14.50 8.39 -19.62
C ASP A 149 13.73 8.21 -18.29
N ARG A 150 12.41 7.91 -18.33
CA ARG A 150 11.49 7.81 -17.20
C ARG A 150 11.26 9.11 -16.41
N LEU A 151 11.94 10.20 -16.76
CA LEU A 151 11.88 11.48 -16.04
C LEU A 151 11.11 12.55 -16.82
N HIS A 152 11.27 12.56 -18.15
CA HIS A 152 10.63 13.50 -19.05
C HIS A 152 9.57 12.78 -19.88
N TRP A 153 8.32 13.08 -19.62
CA TRP A 153 7.19 12.40 -20.24
C TRP A 153 6.47 13.30 -21.27
N VAL A 154 6.08 12.69 -22.36
CA VAL A 154 5.24 13.29 -23.40
C VAL A 154 3.87 12.67 -23.33
N LYS A 155 2.85 13.46 -23.01
CA LYS A 155 1.44 13.05 -22.99
C LYS A 155 0.88 12.91 -24.40
N HIS A 156 0.03 11.91 -24.62
CA HIS A 156 -0.61 11.60 -25.90
C HIS A 156 -2.14 11.64 -25.78
N PRO A 157 -2.76 12.83 -25.71
CA PRO A 157 -4.20 12.94 -25.50
C PRO A 157 -5.03 12.30 -26.62
N GLN A 158 -4.48 12.12 -27.82
CA GLN A 158 -5.14 11.40 -28.92
C GLN A 158 -5.25 9.89 -28.68
N ASP A 159 -4.47 9.33 -27.73
CA ASP A 159 -4.48 7.91 -27.37
C ASP A 159 -5.40 7.64 -26.15
N THR A 160 -6.19 8.64 -25.72
CA THR A 160 -7.11 8.50 -24.58
C THR A 160 -8.11 7.39 -24.81
N LEU A 161 -8.17 6.42 -23.88
CA LEU A 161 -9.18 5.37 -23.89
C LEU A 161 -10.35 5.78 -23.00
N LEU A 162 -11.52 5.90 -23.64
CA LEU A 162 -12.78 6.20 -22.97
C LEU A 162 -13.54 4.93 -22.60
N PRO A 163 -14.37 4.94 -21.54
CA PRO A 163 -15.24 3.82 -21.23
C PRO A 163 -16.23 3.56 -22.38
N GLY A 164 -16.35 2.29 -22.77
CA GLY A 164 -17.40 1.86 -23.71
C GLY A 164 -18.78 1.88 -23.06
N ASP A 165 -19.84 1.71 -23.88
CA ASP A 165 -21.25 1.77 -23.44
C ASP A 165 -21.61 0.76 -22.33
N ASN A 166 -20.82 -0.30 -22.18
CA ASN A 166 -21.03 -1.35 -21.16
C ASN A 166 -20.47 -1.00 -19.79
N TYR A 167 -19.74 0.11 -19.66
CA TYR A 167 -19.02 0.51 -18.44
C TYR A 167 -19.51 1.86 -17.93
N ARG A 168 -19.30 2.09 -16.64
CA ARG A 168 -19.63 3.38 -16.03
C ARG A 168 -18.53 4.41 -16.28
N GLY A 169 -18.90 5.60 -16.76
CA GLY A 169 -17.96 6.71 -16.99
C GLY A 169 -17.40 7.37 -15.72
N ASN A 170 -17.83 6.96 -14.53
CA ASN A 170 -17.31 7.40 -13.23
C ASN A 170 -16.64 6.26 -12.45
N ASP A 171 -16.36 5.15 -13.10
CA ASP A 171 -15.64 4.00 -12.55
C ASP A 171 -14.89 3.33 -13.72
N PHE A 172 -13.81 3.97 -14.21
CA PHE A 172 -13.02 3.46 -15.34
C PHE A 172 -11.57 3.87 -15.16
N ARG A 173 -10.85 3.12 -14.31
CA ARG A 173 -9.55 3.53 -13.77
C ARG A 173 -8.55 2.39 -13.57
N ASP A 174 -7.38 2.74 -13.06
CA ASP A 174 -6.29 1.85 -12.64
C ASP A 174 -5.79 0.92 -13.75
N PRO A 175 -5.51 1.42 -14.98
CA PRO A 175 -5.09 0.57 -16.07
C PRO A 175 -3.80 -0.19 -15.73
N HIS A 176 -3.79 -1.50 -15.94
CA HIS A 176 -2.60 -2.34 -15.85
C HIS A 176 -2.28 -2.97 -17.19
N VAL A 177 -1.14 -2.66 -17.77
CA VAL A 177 -0.70 -3.16 -19.06
C VAL A 177 0.38 -4.22 -18.88
N VAL A 178 0.19 -5.38 -19.52
CA VAL A 178 1.10 -6.52 -19.48
C VAL A 178 1.18 -7.19 -20.85
N TRP A 179 2.37 -7.65 -21.22
CA TRP A 179 2.56 -8.54 -22.39
C TRP A 179 2.18 -9.97 -22.02
N VAL A 180 1.32 -10.58 -22.81
CA VAL A 180 0.91 -11.99 -22.65
C VAL A 180 1.51 -12.82 -23.77
N GLU A 181 2.59 -13.51 -23.45
CA GLU A 181 3.41 -14.23 -24.43
C GLU A 181 2.62 -15.30 -25.19
N GLU A 182 1.74 -16.02 -24.51
CA GLU A 182 0.90 -17.09 -25.10
C GLU A 182 -0.09 -16.55 -26.13
N LYS A 183 -0.48 -15.26 -26.01
CA LYS A 183 -1.43 -14.60 -26.90
C LYS A 183 -0.73 -13.70 -27.93
N LYS A 184 0.55 -13.38 -27.73
CA LYS A 184 1.33 -12.44 -28.56
C LYS A 184 0.65 -11.06 -28.64
N GLU A 185 0.10 -10.59 -27.53
CA GLU A 185 -0.56 -9.31 -27.43
C GLU A 185 -0.37 -8.69 -26.03
N TYR A 186 -0.53 -7.38 -25.95
CA TYR A 186 -0.65 -6.66 -24.69
C TYR A 186 -2.08 -6.71 -24.20
N TRP A 187 -2.25 -6.97 -22.91
CA TRP A 187 -3.53 -6.81 -22.23
C TRP A 187 -3.50 -5.58 -21.35
N MET A 188 -4.58 -4.83 -21.33
CA MET A 188 -4.85 -3.77 -20.37
C MET A 188 -6.03 -4.19 -19.52
N LEU A 189 -5.80 -4.31 -18.22
CA LEU A 189 -6.84 -4.57 -17.22
C LEU A 189 -7.30 -3.24 -16.63
N ILE A 190 -8.59 -3.06 -16.45
CA ILE A 190 -9.19 -1.82 -15.97
C ILE A 190 -10.20 -2.12 -14.88
N THR A 191 -10.08 -1.41 -13.75
CA THR A 191 -11.09 -1.37 -12.70
C THR A 191 -12.33 -0.65 -13.23
N THR A 192 -13.48 -1.32 -13.24
CA THR A 192 -14.73 -0.69 -13.69
C THR A 192 -15.95 -1.37 -13.11
N ARG A 193 -17.12 -0.95 -13.55
CA ARG A 193 -18.41 -1.54 -13.18
C ARG A 193 -19.25 -1.86 -14.41
N SER A 194 -19.89 -3.02 -14.36
CA SER A 194 -20.89 -3.44 -15.33
C SER A 194 -22.07 -4.08 -14.59
N ASN A 195 -23.30 -3.78 -15.01
CA ASN A 195 -24.53 -4.34 -14.42
C ASN A 195 -24.61 -4.25 -12.87
N GLY A 196 -24.08 -3.16 -12.28
CA GLY A 196 -24.10 -2.92 -10.84
C GLY A 196 -23.02 -3.68 -10.04
N ARG A 197 -22.15 -4.46 -10.69
CA ARG A 197 -21.05 -5.20 -10.08
C ARG A 197 -19.74 -4.51 -10.37
N GLY A 198 -18.80 -4.57 -9.39
CA GLY A 198 -17.40 -4.27 -9.64
C GLY A 198 -16.78 -5.39 -10.47
N ILE A 199 -16.04 -5.03 -11.48
CA ILE A 199 -15.35 -5.98 -12.36
C ILE A 199 -13.96 -5.47 -12.72
N ILE A 200 -13.13 -6.36 -13.25
CA ILE A 200 -11.94 -6.01 -14.01
C ILE A 200 -12.28 -6.26 -15.48
N ALA A 201 -12.26 -5.22 -16.30
CA ALA A 201 -12.41 -5.33 -17.75
C ALA A 201 -11.05 -5.59 -18.40
N ARG A 202 -11.05 -6.20 -19.60
CA ARG A 202 -9.85 -6.43 -20.41
C ARG A 202 -9.97 -5.77 -21.76
N TYR A 203 -8.92 -5.07 -22.13
CA TYR A 203 -8.63 -4.64 -23.49
C TYR A 203 -7.39 -5.35 -24.00
N SER A 204 -7.28 -5.55 -25.32
CA SER A 204 -6.07 -6.11 -25.93
C SER A 204 -5.56 -5.26 -27.08
N SER A 205 -4.25 -5.27 -27.29
CA SER A 205 -3.56 -4.57 -28.37
C SER A 205 -2.30 -5.32 -28.80
N THR A 206 -1.97 -5.25 -30.08
CA THR A 206 -0.69 -5.77 -30.60
C THR A 206 0.37 -4.67 -30.78
N ASP A 207 -0.02 -3.41 -30.67
CA ASP A 207 0.81 -2.25 -31.02
C ASP A 207 0.84 -1.14 -29.95
N LEU A 208 0.17 -1.35 -28.79
CA LEU A 208 0.03 -0.39 -27.67
C LEU A 208 -0.73 0.90 -28.04
N LYS A 209 -1.37 0.97 -29.19
CA LYS A 209 -2.14 2.11 -29.69
C LYS A 209 -3.60 1.77 -29.91
N ASN A 210 -3.85 0.66 -30.61
CA ASN A 210 -5.19 0.22 -30.95
C ASN A 210 -5.67 -0.79 -29.91
N TRP A 211 -6.54 -0.35 -28.99
CA TRP A 211 -7.08 -1.18 -27.92
C TRP A 211 -8.47 -1.69 -28.26
N HIS A 212 -8.68 -2.99 -28.13
CA HIS A 212 -9.96 -3.66 -28.41
C HIS A 212 -10.57 -4.18 -27.11
N ASP A 213 -11.79 -3.75 -26.80
CA ASP A 213 -12.57 -4.26 -25.67
C ASP A 213 -12.82 -5.76 -25.80
N ARG A 214 -12.48 -6.52 -24.76
CA ARG A 214 -12.68 -7.96 -24.64
C ARG A 214 -13.71 -8.33 -23.57
N GLY A 215 -14.36 -7.34 -22.97
CA GLY A 215 -15.37 -7.52 -21.95
C GLY A 215 -14.81 -7.81 -20.55
N VAL A 216 -15.62 -8.49 -19.76
CA VAL A 216 -15.29 -8.83 -18.37
C VAL A 216 -14.15 -9.85 -18.34
N PHE A 217 -13.05 -9.50 -17.70
CA PHE A 217 -11.91 -10.39 -17.43
C PHE A 217 -12.07 -11.13 -16.11
N PHE A 218 -12.48 -10.41 -15.07
CA PHE A 218 -12.73 -10.98 -13.76
C PHE A 218 -13.94 -10.33 -13.11
N ASP A 219 -14.88 -11.15 -12.66
CA ASP A 219 -16.05 -10.72 -11.92
C ASP A 219 -15.77 -10.75 -10.43
N ASN A 220 -16.25 -9.76 -9.69
CA ASN A 220 -15.99 -9.62 -8.27
C ASN A 220 -16.51 -10.82 -7.46
N ASP A 221 -15.60 -11.63 -6.93
CA ASP A 221 -15.85 -12.79 -6.08
C ASP A 221 -15.67 -12.51 -4.58
N THR A 222 -15.51 -11.23 -4.20
CA THR A 222 -15.39 -10.80 -2.82
C THR A 222 -16.75 -10.76 -2.12
N ILE A 223 -16.75 -10.52 -0.81
CA ILE A 223 -18.00 -10.47 -0.02
C ILE A 223 -18.92 -9.30 -0.40
N THR A 224 -18.42 -8.30 -1.12
CA THR A 224 -19.17 -7.13 -1.58
C THR A 224 -19.07 -7.00 -3.09
N SER A 225 -19.91 -7.71 -3.81
CA SER A 225 -19.84 -7.84 -5.28
C SER A 225 -20.01 -6.54 -6.06
N ASN A 226 -20.50 -5.47 -5.43
CA ASN A 226 -20.63 -4.13 -6.01
C ASN A 226 -19.49 -3.19 -5.61
N ALA A 227 -18.53 -3.61 -4.80
CA ALA A 227 -17.29 -2.85 -4.56
C ALA A 227 -16.36 -2.95 -5.79
N ASN A 228 -15.57 -1.92 -6.02
CA ASN A 228 -14.54 -1.97 -7.06
C ASN A 228 -13.40 -2.89 -6.65
N LEU A 229 -12.77 -3.49 -7.63
CA LEU A 229 -11.52 -4.25 -7.51
C LEU A 229 -10.40 -3.34 -8.02
N GLU A 230 -9.81 -2.55 -7.11
CA GLU A 230 -8.89 -1.47 -7.46
C GLU A 230 -7.46 -1.96 -7.68
N CYS A 231 -6.70 -1.21 -8.46
CA CYS A 231 -5.27 -1.44 -8.68
C CYS A 231 -4.95 -2.86 -9.21
N PRO A 232 -5.66 -3.39 -10.24
CA PRO A 232 -5.40 -4.74 -10.72
C PRO A 232 -3.95 -4.86 -11.22
N THR A 233 -3.37 -6.04 -11.02
CA THR A 233 -2.07 -6.41 -11.61
C THR A 233 -2.11 -7.86 -12.03
N LEU A 234 -1.61 -8.15 -13.21
CA LEU A 234 -1.49 -9.49 -13.78
C LEU A 234 -0.02 -9.79 -14.06
N VAL A 235 0.51 -10.86 -13.47
CA VAL A 235 1.90 -11.29 -13.69
C VAL A 235 1.98 -12.80 -13.87
N PHE A 236 2.96 -13.25 -14.68
CA PHE A 236 3.33 -14.66 -14.76
C PHE A 236 4.56 -14.89 -13.89
N PHE A 237 4.44 -15.77 -12.89
CA PHE A 237 5.51 -16.06 -11.95
C PHE A 237 5.51 -17.55 -11.57
N ASN A 238 6.68 -18.14 -11.57
CA ASN A 238 6.90 -19.54 -11.17
C ASN A 238 5.91 -20.52 -11.82
N GLY A 239 5.67 -20.37 -13.14
CA GLY A 239 4.81 -21.25 -13.93
C GLY A 239 3.30 -21.03 -13.76
N ARG A 240 2.88 -19.94 -13.10
CA ARG A 240 1.46 -19.59 -12.88
C ARG A 240 1.19 -18.12 -13.11
N TRP A 241 -0.06 -17.81 -13.40
CA TRP A 241 -0.59 -16.46 -13.48
C TRP A 241 -1.16 -16.03 -12.12
N TYR A 242 -0.81 -14.81 -11.72
CA TYR A 242 -1.32 -14.16 -10.52
C TYR A 242 -2.05 -12.89 -10.91
N LEU A 243 -3.32 -12.80 -10.53
CA LEU A 243 -4.13 -11.59 -10.60
C LEU A 243 -4.25 -11.01 -9.19
N SER A 244 -3.69 -9.84 -8.93
CA SER A 244 -3.91 -9.12 -7.67
C SER A 244 -4.83 -7.93 -7.87
N PHE A 245 -5.52 -7.55 -6.81
CA PHE A 245 -6.37 -6.37 -6.72
C PHE A 245 -6.61 -6.01 -5.25
N SER A 246 -7.03 -4.78 -4.99
CA SER A 246 -7.45 -4.34 -3.65
C SER A 246 -8.98 -4.20 -3.62
N ASP A 247 -9.63 -4.89 -2.67
CA ASP A 247 -11.07 -4.71 -2.47
C ASP A 247 -11.34 -3.41 -1.70
N GLN A 248 -12.25 -2.61 -2.21
CA GLN A 248 -12.53 -1.29 -1.69
C GLN A 248 -13.12 -1.34 -0.27
N TRP A 249 -14.15 -2.13 -0.08
CA TRP A 249 -14.92 -2.24 1.16
C TRP A 249 -15.55 -3.63 1.30
N PRO A 250 -15.77 -4.15 2.51
CA PRO A 250 -15.46 -3.54 3.81
C PRO A 250 -14.07 -3.90 4.33
N LEU A 251 -13.33 -4.82 3.65
CA LEU A 251 -12.12 -5.44 4.21
C LEU A 251 -10.85 -4.64 3.93
N ARG A 252 -10.79 -3.92 2.80
CA ARG A 252 -9.61 -3.17 2.36
C ARG A 252 -8.35 -4.04 2.27
N LEU A 253 -8.47 -5.21 1.66
CA LEU A 253 -7.37 -6.16 1.53
C LEU A 253 -6.80 -6.13 0.11
N THR A 254 -5.49 -6.19 -0.02
CA THR A 254 -4.85 -6.55 -1.28
C THR A 254 -4.87 -8.07 -1.41
N GLN A 255 -5.73 -8.54 -2.32
CA GLN A 255 -5.98 -9.95 -2.57
C GLN A 255 -5.30 -10.42 -3.84
N TYR A 256 -5.13 -11.74 -3.99
CA TYR A 256 -4.70 -12.34 -5.25
C TYR A 256 -5.52 -13.59 -5.61
N ARG A 257 -5.48 -13.92 -6.89
CA ARG A 257 -6.01 -15.16 -7.47
C ARG A 257 -4.92 -15.81 -8.30
N VAL A 258 -5.00 -17.13 -8.45
CA VAL A 258 -4.01 -17.95 -9.15
C VAL A 258 -4.68 -18.73 -10.28
N ALA A 259 -4.02 -18.80 -11.43
CA ALA A 259 -4.45 -19.63 -12.55
C ALA A 259 -3.27 -20.24 -13.29
N ASP A 260 -3.51 -21.35 -13.98
CA ASP A 260 -2.52 -21.99 -14.86
C ASP A 260 -2.54 -21.37 -16.27
N ASN A 261 -3.59 -20.61 -16.62
CA ASN A 261 -3.73 -19.89 -17.87
C ASN A 261 -4.05 -18.41 -17.61
N PRO A 262 -3.62 -17.48 -18.50
CA PRO A 262 -3.86 -16.07 -18.32
C PRO A 262 -5.35 -15.67 -18.30
N GLU A 263 -6.23 -16.50 -18.85
CA GLU A 263 -7.69 -16.31 -18.87
C GLU A 263 -8.41 -17.02 -17.70
N GLY A 264 -7.66 -17.70 -16.81
CA GLY A 264 -8.24 -18.49 -15.74
C GLY A 264 -8.45 -19.97 -16.11
N PRO A 265 -9.28 -20.72 -15.37
CA PRO A 265 -10.10 -20.24 -14.25
C PRO A 265 -9.27 -19.78 -13.07
N TRP A 266 -9.69 -18.67 -12.46
CA TRP A 266 -9.03 -18.06 -11.31
C TRP A 266 -9.43 -18.75 -10.01
N ARG A 267 -8.44 -19.19 -9.25
CA ARG A 267 -8.62 -19.88 -7.97
C ARG A 267 -8.30 -18.95 -6.82
N LYS A 268 -9.18 -18.88 -5.83
CA LYS A 268 -8.94 -18.28 -4.53
C LYS A 268 -8.37 -19.36 -3.62
N LEU A 269 -7.18 -19.17 -3.09
CA LEU A 269 -6.51 -20.08 -2.15
C LEU A 269 -6.90 -19.77 -0.70
N ASP A 270 -6.49 -20.60 0.25
CA ASP A 270 -6.78 -20.37 1.67
C ASP A 270 -6.11 -19.08 2.16
N ASN A 271 -4.82 -18.90 1.87
CA ASN A 271 -4.16 -17.61 1.98
C ASN A 271 -4.25 -16.88 0.63
N TYR A 272 -5.08 -15.86 0.55
CA TYR A 272 -5.38 -15.11 -0.67
C TYR A 272 -5.05 -13.62 -0.57
N VAL A 273 -4.32 -13.22 0.47
CA VAL A 273 -3.92 -11.84 0.75
C VAL A 273 -2.40 -11.74 0.88
N VAL A 274 -1.86 -10.56 0.64
CA VAL A 274 -0.41 -10.31 0.73
C VAL A 274 -0.01 -9.65 2.06
N ASP A 275 -0.94 -8.97 2.72
CA ASP A 275 -0.76 -8.29 4.01
C ASP A 275 -2.13 -8.12 4.68
N GLY A 276 -2.18 -7.64 5.90
CA GLY A 276 -3.40 -7.27 6.61
C GLY A 276 -4.06 -6.00 6.05
N SER A 277 -5.22 -5.64 6.61
CA SER A 277 -6.01 -4.48 6.17
C SER A 277 -5.36 -3.11 6.47
N GLY A 278 -4.19 -3.10 7.12
CA GLY A 278 -3.34 -1.90 7.27
C GLY A 278 -2.51 -1.55 6.04
N PHE A 279 -2.49 -2.41 5.02
CA PHE A 279 -1.79 -2.24 3.75
C PHE A 279 -2.82 -2.12 2.62
N TYR A 280 -2.59 -1.23 1.64
CA TYR A 280 -3.56 -1.02 0.57
C TYR A 280 -2.90 -0.74 -0.79
N ALA A 281 -3.69 -0.90 -1.87
CA ALA A 281 -3.35 -0.64 -3.27
C ALA A 281 -2.07 -1.35 -3.73
N GLY A 282 -1.90 -2.60 -3.28
CA GLY A 282 -0.71 -3.39 -3.60
C GLY A 282 -0.67 -3.80 -5.06
N LYS A 283 0.43 -3.45 -5.75
CA LYS A 283 0.71 -3.85 -7.13
C LYS A 283 1.95 -4.71 -7.22
N LEU A 284 1.86 -5.74 -8.05
CA LEU A 284 2.93 -6.72 -8.27
C LEU A 284 3.96 -6.22 -9.28
N THR A 285 5.22 -6.58 -9.09
CA THR A 285 6.29 -6.43 -10.07
C THR A 285 7.29 -7.58 -9.96
N ILE A 286 7.97 -7.87 -11.05
CA ILE A 286 8.98 -8.94 -11.11
C ILE A 286 10.36 -8.31 -11.27
N LYS A 287 11.31 -8.82 -10.47
CA LYS A 287 12.74 -8.59 -10.63
C LYS A 287 13.40 -9.95 -10.86
N ASP A 288 13.92 -10.16 -12.06
CA ASP A 288 14.50 -11.42 -12.48
C ASP A 288 13.51 -12.60 -12.31
N ASP A 289 13.75 -13.51 -11.38
CA ASP A 289 12.91 -14.64 -11.03
C ASP A 289 12.19 -14.46 -9.66
N ARG A 290 12.07 -13.23 -9.17
CA ARG A 290 11.52 -12.89 -7.86
C ARG A 290 10.32 -11.97 -8.00
N LEU A 291 9.30 -12.21 -7.20
CA LEU A 291 8.05 -11.45 -7.17
C LEU A 291 8.04 -10.47 -6.00
N PHE A 292 7.56 -9.27 -6.24
CA PHE A 292 7.42 -8.22 -5.24
C PHE A 292 6.02 -7.62 -5.31
N VAL A 293 5.57 -7.09 -4.17
CA VAL A 293 4.36 -6.27 -4.08
C VAL A 293 4.70 -4.95 -3.39
N PHE A 294 4.18 -3.84 -3.93
CA PHE A 294 4.30 -2.51 -3.35
C PHE A 294 2.92 -1.91 -3.14
N GLY A 295 2.69 -1.38 -1.96
CA GLY A 295 1.47 -0.69 -1.56
C GLY A 295 1.81 0.41 -0.55
N TRP A 296 0.84 0.88 0.20
CA TRP A 296 1.04 1.93 1.18
C TRP A 296 0.34 1.65 2.51
N ILE A 297 0.93 2.16 3.60
CA ILE A 297 0.33 2.19 4.93
C ILE A 297 -0.26 3.58 5.15
N PRO A 298 -1.57 3.70 5.44
CA PRO A 298 -2.25 4.98 5.62
C PRO A 298 -1.67 5.79 6.77
N THR A 299 -1.77 7.12 6.67
CA THR A 299 -1.74 7.99 7.83
C THR A 299 -3.11 8.05 8.48
N LYS A 300 -3.19 8.68 9.64
CA LYS A 300 -4.45 8.96 10.34
C LYS A 300 -4.55 10.46 10.59
N ALA A 301 -5.76 11.00 10.55
CA ALA A 301 -6.03 12.42 10.68
C ALA A 301 -5.35 13.00 11.93
N GLY A 302 -4.64 14.11 11.75
CA GLY A 302 -3.91 14.78 12.83
C GLY A 302 -2.80 13.96 13.48
N ASN A 303 -2.30 12.90 12.82
CA ASN A 303 -1.30 11.97 13.37
C ASN A 303 -1.69 11.39 14.74
N SER A 304 -2.95 11.03 14.89
CA SER A 304 -3.50 10.49 16.13
C SER A 304 -3.92 9.02 15.96
N ASP A 305 -3.57 8.18 16.91
CA ASP A 305 -3.88 6.76 16.90
C ASP A 305 -5.40 6.47 16.83
N ASN A 306 -6.21 7.34 17.42
CA ASN A 306 -7.66 7.19 17.50
C ASN A 306 -8.44 7.90 16.37
N ALA A 307 -7.72 8.48 15.40
CA ALA A 307 -8.34 9.21 14.31
C ALA A 307 -8.68 8.30 13.13
N SER A 308 -9.50 8.84 12.21
CA SER A 308 -9.82 8.16 10.94
C SER A 308 -8.58 7.97 10.08
N ILE A 309 -8.58 6.87 9.32
CA ILE A 309 -7.58 6.58 8.30
C ILE A 309 -7.74 7.60 7.16
N ASP A 310 -6.61 8.19 6.75
CA ASP A 310 -6.53 9.02 5.56
C ASP A 310 -6.29 8.17 4.30
N TRP A 311 -6.49 8.76 3.12
CA TRP A 311 -5.93 8.21 1.89
C TRP A 311 -4.42 8.54 1.83
N ALA A 312 -3.60 7.64 1.23
CA ALA A 312 -2.14 7.72 1.14
C ALA A 312 -1.39 7.65 2.50
N GLY A 313 -0.09 7.47 2.42
CA GLY A 313 0.78 7.35 3.59
C GLY A 313 2.24 7.11 3.26
N ASN A 314 2.80 6.00 3.71
CA ASN A 314 4.18 5.60 3.41
C ASN A 314 4.20 4.38 2.50
N LEU A 315 5.15 4.34 1.56
CA LEU A 315 5.38 3.16 0.72
C LEU A 315 5.81 1.96 1.56
N VAL A 316 5.30 0.78 1.21
CA VAL A 316 5.72 -0.51 1.77
C VAL A 316 5.93 -1.49 0.63
N GLY A 317 7.00 -2.27 0.71
CA GLY A 317 7.29 -3.33 -0.25
C GLY A 317 7.57 -4.65 0.44
N HIS A 318 7.02 -5.74 -0.11
CA HIS A 318 7.32 -7.11 0.31
C HIS A 318 7.87 -7.91 -0.87
N GLU A 319 8.74 -8.87 -0.58
CA GLU A 319 9.06 -9.95 -1.49
C GLU A 319 8.05 -11.07 -1.30
N LEU A 320 7.62 -11.71 -2.38
CA LEU A 320 6.65 -12.79 -2.34
C LEU A 320 7.26 -14.11 -2.81
N ALA A 321 7.12 -15.15 -2.02
CA ALA A 321 7.54 -16.51 -2.38
C ALA A 321 6.31 -17.39 -2.61
N ALA A 322 6.27 -18.11 -3.72
CA ALA A 322 5.20 -19.05 -4.04
C ALA A 322 5.55 -20.47 -3.61
N ASP A 323 4.62 -21.16 -2.97
CA ASP A 323 4.72 -22.59 -2.71
C ASP A 323 4.34 -23.44 -3.94
N ALA A 324 4.38 -24.76 -3.79
CA ALA A 324 4.02 -25.70 -4.86
C ALA A 324 2.56 -25.57 -5.35
N ASN A 325 1.65 -25.04 -4.53
CA ASN A 325 0.25 -24.83 -4.87
C ASN A 325 -0.02 -23.44 -5.47
N GLY A 326 0.98 -22.55 -5.41
CA GLY A 326 0.89 -21.15 -5.81
C GLY A 326 0.44 -20.22 -4.68
N GLU A 327 0.41 -20.69 -3.43
CA GLU A 327 0.14 -19.83 -2.28
C GLU A 327 1.35 -18.92 -2.02
N LEU A 328 1.09 -17.61 -1.86
CA LEU A 328 2.12 -16.61 -1.65
C LEU A 328 2.40 -16.40 -0.16
N SER A 329 3.69 -16.34 0.17
CA SER A 329 4.21 -15.92 1.48
C SER A 329 4.88 -14.58 1.36
N SER A 330 4.62 -13.66 2.30
CA SER A 330 5.22 -12.32 2.31
C SER A 330 6.47 -12.28 3.19
N LEU A 331 7.56 -11.79 2.61
CA LEU A 331 8.90 -11.78 3.19
C LEU A 331 9.48 -10.36 3.19
N ILE A 332 10.46 -10.12 4.06
CA ILE A 332 11.33 -8.94 3.91
C ILE A 332 12.14 -9.10 2.63
N PRO A 333 12.16 -8.12 1.71
CA PRO A 333 12.99 -8.17 0.52
C PRO A 333 14.46 -8.45 0.82
N GLN A 334 15.11 -9.33 0.05
CA GLN A 334 16.52 -9.71 0.29
C GLN A 334 17.45 -8.50 0.24
N GLU A 335 17.20 -7.54 -0.65
CA GLU A 335 17.94 -6.30 -0.77
C GLU A 335 17.88 -5.50 0.54
N LEU A 336 16.71 -5.40 1.14
CA LEU A 336 16.51 -4.72 2.41
C LEU A 336 17.14 -5.49 3.57
N GLN A 337 17.06 -6.84 3.57
CA GLN A 337 17.75 -7.67 4.55
C GLN A 337 19.27 -7.47 4.52
N ALA A 338 19.87 -7.32 3.33
CA ALA A 338 21.29 -7.03 3.19
C ALA A 338 21.65 -5.69 3.82
N VAL A 339 20.87 -4.64 3.55
CA VAL A 339 21.08 -3.32 4.18
C VAL A 339 20.98 -3.40 5.70
N ILE A 340 19.98 -4.11 6.23
CA ILE A 340 19.83 -4.30 7.67
C ILE A 340 21.02 -5.06 8.24
N HIS A 341 21.48 -6.13 7.59
CA HIS A 341 22.60 -6.93 8.03
C HIS A 341 23.91 -6.10 8.10
N ASP A 342 24.19 -5.34 7.05
CA ASP A 342 25.43 -4.57 6.88
C ASP A 342 25.45 -3.26 7.67
N ASN A 343 24.28 -2.81 8.17
CA ASN A 343 24.22 -1.60 8.99
C ASN A 343 25.04 -1.77 10.28
N PRO A 344 25.93 -0.82 10.64
CA PRO A 344 26.81 -0.92 11.80
C PRO A 344 26.12 -0.71 13.15
N GLY A 345 24.83 -0.42 13.14
CA GLY A 345 24.05 -0.17 14.36
C GLY A 345 24.09 -1.34 15.34
N PRO A 346 23.99 -1.06 16.65
CA PRO A 346 24.12 -2.07 17.68
C PRO A 346 22.95 -3.05 17.69
N VAL A 347 23.25 -4.30 18.06
CA VAL A 347 22.25 -5.34 18.35
C VAL A 347 22.19 -5.54 19.86
N HIS A 348 21.00 -5.39 20.42
CA HIS A 348 20.76 -5.60 21.85
C HIS A 348 19.85 -6.79 22.08
N THR A 349 20.18 -7.64 23.06
CA THR A 349 19.22 -8.59 23.62
C THR A 349 18.28 -7.85 24.56
N LEU A 350 16.98 -7.93 24.30
CA LEU A 350 15.99 -7.28 25.16
C LEU A 350 15.64 -8.19 26.32
N MET A 351 15.81 -7.65 27.51
CA MET A 351 15.34 -8.28 28.75
C MET A 351 14.19 -7.44 29.30
N PRO A 352 13.17 -8.07 29.91
CA PRO A 352 12.11 -7.31 30.54
C PRO A 352 12.68 -6.47 31.70
N VAL A 353 12.32 -5.20 31.73
CA VAL A 353 12.68 -4.30 32.85
C VAL A 353 11.80 -4.57 34.07
N LYS A 354 10.62 -5.18 33.86
CA LYS A 354 9.65 -5.47 34.91
C LYS A 354 8.69 -6.58 34.45
N THR A 355 8.24 -7.38 35.39
CA THR A 355 7.15 -8.32 35.18
C THR A 355 5.97 -7.96 36.07
N LEU A 356 4.77 -7.90 35.50
CA LEU A 356 3.55 -7.50 36.18
C LEU A 356 2.46 -8.56 36.00
N GLN A 357 1.56 -8.61 36.99
CA GLN A 357 0.27 -9.28 36.81
C GLN A 357 -0.80 -8.23 36.55
N THR A 358 -1.54 -8.42 35.46
CA THR A 358 -2.59 -7.49 35.05
C THR A 358 -3.93 -8.23 35.04
N ALA A 359 -4.87 -7.79 35.85
CA ALA A 359 -6.23 -8.28 35.79
C ALA A 359 -6.92 -7.71 34.53
N THR A 360 -7.52 -8.57 33.74
CA THR A 360 -8.40 -8.19 32.62
C THR A 360 -9.76 -8.87 32.76
N GLN A 361 -10.75 -8.40 32.03
CA GLN A 361 -12.08 -9.05 32.04
C GLN A 361 -12.09 -10.48 31.47
N PHE A 362 -11.05 -10.86 30.68
CA PHE A 362 -10.99 -12.16 30.04
C PHE A 362 -10.20 -13.19 30.87
N ALA A 363 -9.05 -12.80 31.39
CA ALA A 363 -8.20 -13.59 32.27
C ALA A 363 -7.10 -12.73 32.88
N PRO A 364 -6.53 -13.08 34.04
CA PRO A 364 -5.31 -12.44 34.52
C PRO A 364 -4.16 -12.70 33.53
N LEU A 365 -3.42 -11.63 33.18
CA LEU A 365 -2.25 -11.69 32.31
C LEU A 365 -0.97 -11.54 33.11
N GLN A 366 0.06 -12.30 32.76
CA GLN A 366 1.43 -12.03 33.12
C GLN A 366 2.08 -11.22 31.99
N SER A 367 2.58 -10.03 32.29
CA SER A 367 3.12 -9.08 31.33
C SER A 367 4.59 -8.83 31.60
N ALA A 368 5.42 -9.03 30.59
CA ALA A 368 6.82 -8.62 30.57
C ALA A 368 6.93 -7.27 29.87
N LEU A 369 7.44 -6.25 30.58
CA LEU A 369 7.59 -4.89 30.09
C LEU A 369 9.00 -4.67 29.54
N TYR A 370 9.09 -3.96 28.42
CA TYR A 370 10.31 -3.64 27.73
C TYR A 370 10.47 -2.11 27.56
N PRO A 371 11.71 -1.61 27.41
CA PRO A 371 11.94 -0.21 27.14
C PRO A 371 11.34 0.20 25.78
N PRO A 372 11.19 1.51 25.51
CA PRO A 372 10.74 1.99 24.20
C PRO A 372 11.51 1.38 23.04
N LEU A 373 10.84 1.16 21.92
CA LEU A 373 11.47 0.74 20.67
C LEU A 373 12.24 1.90 20.04
N PRO A 374 13.32 1.64 19.27
CA PRO A 374 14.01 2.69 18.54
C PRO A 374 13.09 3.28 17.45
N SER A 375 13.38 4.50 17.04
CA SER A 375 12.68 5.16 15.93
C SER A 375 12.89 4.45 14.59
N LYS A 376 14.01 3.72 14.44
CA LYS A 376 14.29 2.89 13.25
C LYS A 376 15.09 1.66 13.66
N GLY A 377 14.59 0.47 13.27
CA GLY A 377 15.28 -0.78 13.61
C GLY A 377 14.52 -2.02 13.20
N GLU A 378 15.09 -3.16 13.56
CA GLU A 378 14.50 -4.49 13.40
C GLU A 378 14.44 -5.20 14.76
N LEU A 379 13.24 -5.58 15.17
CA LEU A 379 13.03 -6.51 16.28
C LEU A 379 12.93 -7.93 15.74
N VAL A 380 13.79 -8.82 16.22
CA VAL A 380 13.73 -10.24 15.95
C VAL A 380 13.31 -10.96 17.25
N ALA A 381 12.23 -11.69 17.18
CA ALA A 381 11.69 -12.40 18.33
C ALA A 381 11.33 -13.84 17.99
N THR A 382 11.66 -14.75 18.92
CA THR A 382 11.16 -16.12 18.93
C THR A 382 10.34 -16.28 20.20
N VAL A 383 9.04 -16.55 20.04
CA VAL A 383 8.10 -16.56 21.17
C VAL A 383 7.26 -17.85 21.12
N ASN A 384 7.15 -18.54 22.27
CA ASN A 384 6.20 -19.62 22.44
C ASN A 384 4.82 -19.02 22.71
N ILE A 385 3.88 -19.24 21.78
CA ILE A 385 2.51 -18.75 21.92
C ILE A 385 1.62 -19.89 22.44
N PRO A 386 1.04 -19.74 23.65
CA PRO A 386 0.11 -20.74 24.18
C PRO A 386 -1.19 -20.78 23.37
N SER A 387 -1.99 -21.82 23.55
CA SER A 387 -3.30 -21.96 22.87
C SER A 387 -4.27 -20.81 23.17
N SER A 388 -4.11 -20.20 24.33
CA SER A 388 -4.85 -19.02 24.78
C SER A 388 -4.45 -17.70 24.08
N GLY A 389 -3.31 -17.72 23.33
CA GLY A 389 -2.84 -16.55 22.58
C GLY A 389 -1.83 -15.69 23.35
N MET A 390 -1.44 -14.58 22.70
CA MET A 390 -0.47 -13.61 23.20
C MET A 390 -0.92 -12.20 22.82
N VAL A 391 -0.57 -11.22 23.63
CA VAL A 391 -0.79 -9.79 23.32
C VAL A 391 0.53 -9.04 23.40
N MET A 392 0.84 -8.27 22.37
CA MET A 392 1.86 -7.22 22.40
C MET A 392 1.16 -5.87 22.56
N SER A 393 1.45 -5.15 23.62
CA SER A 393 0.84 -3.84 23.92
C SER A 393 1.88 -2.73 23.82
N PHE A 394 1.56 -1.66 23.14
CA PHE A 394 2.44 -0.53 22.86
C PHE A 394 1.89 0.77 23.44
N GLY A 395 2.78 1.75 23.61
CA GLY A 395 2.40 3.08 24.08
C GLY A 395 1.92 3.09 25.53
N LEU A 396 2.53 2.28 26.41
CA LEU A 396 2.13 2.18 27.82
C LEU A 396 2.35 3.49 28.57
N ASN A 397 1.33 3.89 29.34
CA ASN A 397 1.44 4.97 30.34
C ASN A 397 1.49 4.34 31.73
N ASP A 398 2.40 4.82 32.59
CA ASP A 398 2.52 4.39 33.99
C ASP A 398 2.63 2.86 34.16
N ASP A 399 3.29 2.18 33.23
CA ASP A 399 3.41 0.71 33.20
C ASP A 399 2.07 -0.05 33.24
N ASN A 400 0.98 0.59 32.95
CA ASN A 400 -0.34 -0.01 33.06
C ASN A 400 -0.79 -0.67 31.72
N VAL A 401 -0.53 -1.97 31.61
CA VAL A 401 -0.87 -2.76 30.41
C VAL A 401 -2.38 -2.77 30.12
N SER A 402 -3.25 -2.76 31.14
CA SER A 402 -4.70 -2.77 30.93
C SER A 402 -5.21 -1.49 30.26
N LYS A 403 -4.48 -0.38 30.40
CA LYS A 403 -4.76 0.91 29.78
C LYS A 403 -4.07 1.11 28.43
N ALA A 404 -3.24 0.16 27.99
CA ALA A 404 -2.63 0.23 26.67
C ALA A 404 -3.72 0.21 25.60
N THR A 405 -3.71 1.22 24.73
CA THR A 405 -4.71 1.36 23.67
C THR A 405 -4.26 0.81 22.32
N LEU A 406 -2.97 0.47 22.18
CA LEU A 406 -2.39 -0.09 20.97
C LEU A 406 -2.01 -1.55 21.24
N ASN A 407 -2.77 -2.49 20.69
CA ASN A 407 -2.61 -3.91 21.01
C ASN A 407 -2.55 -4.77 19.75
N VAL A 408 -1.51 -5.59 19.62
CA VAL A 408 -1.40 -6.66 18.61
C VAL A 408 -1.70 -7.97 19.29
N VAL A 409 -2.81 -8.61 18.91
CA VAL A 409 -3.31 -9.84 19.53
C VAL A 409 -3.08 -11.02 18.62
N PHE A 410 -2.28 -11.98 19.06
CA PHE A 410 -2.03 -13.24 18.39
C PHE A 410 -3.03 -14.28 18.89
N ASN A 411 -4.07 -14.53 18.12
CA ASN A 411 -5.09 -15.51 18.45
C ASN A 411 -4.77 -16.86 17.80
N LYS A 412 -4.05 -17.73 18.54
CA LYS A 412 -3.59 -19.02 18.02
C LYS A 412 -4.75 -19.95 17.64
N SER A 413 -5.82 -19.99 18.41
CA SER A 413 -6.96 -20.87 18.16
C SER A 413 -7.72 -20.54 16.88
N LYS A 414 -7.66 -19.27 16.43
CA LYS A 414 -8.28 -18.79 15.19
C LYS A 414 -7.30 -18.68 14.03
N GLY A 415 -5.99 -18.83 14.26
CA GLY A 415 -4.97 -18.58 13.25
C GLY A 415 -5.01 -17.14 12.75
N LYS A 416 -5.18 -16.16 13.67
CA LYS A 416 -5.33 -14.73 13.31
C LYS A 416 -4.46 -13.83 14.17
N VAL A 417 -3.97 -12.76 13.56
CA VAL A 417 -3.38 -11.62 14.26
C VAL A 417 -4.26 -10.40 14.03
N TYR A 418 -4.56 -9.67 15.11
CA TYR A 418 -5.40 -8.49 15.08
C TYR A 418 -4.64 -7.29 15.64
N PHE A 419 -4.87 -6.12 15.08
CA PHE A 419 -4.48 -4.85 15.67
C PHE A 419 -5.71 -4.10 16.19
N PHE A 420 -5.60 -3.62 17.43
CA PHE A 420 -6.63 -2.84 18.09
C PHE A 420 -6.05 -1.50 18.53
N ASN A 421 -6.82 -0.46 18.26
CA ASN A 421 -6.61 0.88 18.79
C ASN A 421 -7.66 1.16 19.88
N SER A 422 -7.64 0.33 20.92
CA SER A 422 -8.57 0.37 22.04
C SER A 422 -8.00 -0.37 23.25
N PRO A 423 -8.45 -0.02 24.50
CA PRO A 423 -8.01 -0.71 25.71
C PRO A 423 -8.29 -2.21 25.66
N LEU A 424 -7.38 -3.02 26.26
CA LEU A 424 -7.48 -4.48 26.29
C LEU A 424 -8.84 -4.98 26.79
N GLU A 425 -9.45 -4.31 27.74
CA GLU A 425 -10.74 -4.68 28.31
C GLU A 425 -11.94 -4.51 27.37
N THR A 426 -11.76 -3.73 26.28
CA THR A 426 -12.83 -3.42 25.32
C THR A 426 -12.63 -4.09 23.96
N ILE A 427 -11.50 -4.78 23.74
CA ILE A 427 -11.22 -5.42 22.46
C ILE A 427 -12.17 -6.58 22.20
N ASN A 428 -12.62 -6.68 20.96
CA ASN A 428 -13.34 -7.81 20.41
C ASN A 428 -13.11 -7.87 18.89
N GLN A 429 -13.37 -9.02 18.28
CA GLN A 429 -13.07 -9.23 16.86
C GLN A 429 -13.76 -8.26 15.88
N HIS A 430 -14.78 -7.51 16.34
CA HIS A 430 -15.54 -6.58 15.48
C HIS A 430 -15.00 -5.16 15.53
N ASN A 431 -14.13 -4.83 16.50
CA ASN A 431 -13.52 -3.50 16.63
C ASN A 431 -12.01 -3.50 16.33
N ALA A 432 -11.48 -4.56 15.72
CA ALA A 432 -10.13 -4.58 15.20
C ALA A 432 -9.99 -3.56 14.07
N GLU A 433 -8.94 -2.75 14.12
CA GLU A 433 -8.61 -1.79 13.07
C GLU A 433 -8.02 -2.50 11.84
N SER A 434 -7.17 -3.49 12.09
CA SER A 434 -6.62 -4.34 11.03
C SER A 434 -6.39 -5.78 11.51
N TRP A 435 -6.28 -6.72 10.58
CA TRP A 435 -6.05 -8.13 10.87
C TRP A 435 -5.44 -8.85 9.68
N ILE A 436 -4.88 -10.05 9.98
CA ILE A 436 -4.44 -11.02 8.96
C ILE A 436 -4.71 -12.45 9.44
N ASP A 437 -5.07 -13.31 8.50
CA ASP A 437 -5.12 -14.77 8.72
C ASP A 437 -3.71 -15.34 8.56
N VAL A 438 -3.21 -16.04 9.59
CA VAL A 438 -1.87 -16.65 9.58
C VAL A 438 -1.80 -17.84 10.53
N PRO A 439 -1.33 -19.01 10.08
CA PRO A 439 -1.12 -20.16 10.96
C PRO A 439 -0.09 -19.84 12.06
N LEU A 440 -0.49 -19.97 13.32
CA LEU A 440 0.36 -19.77 14.49
C LEU A 440 0.70 -21.12 15.10
N GLY A 441 1.97 -21.55 14.99
CA GLY A 441 2.50 -22.76 15.64
C GLY A 441 2.66 -22.60 17.15
N GLU A 442 3.31 -23.58 17.81
CA GLU A 442 3.70 -23.46 19.22
C GLU A 442 4.76 -22.38 19.40
N GLN A 443 5.74 -22.34 18.51
CA GLN A 443 6.74 -21.30 18.43
C GLN A 443 6.45 -20.42 17.22
N VAL A 444 6.54 -19.12 17.41
CA VAL A 444 6.37 -18.10 16.36
C VAL A 444 7.64 -17.29 16.25
N GLU A 445 8.15 -17.21 15.04
CA GLU A 445 9.24 -16.31 14.67
C GLU A 445 8.65 -14.99 14.17
N LEU A 446 9.07 -13.89 14.78
CA LEU A 446 8.67 -12.54 14.39
C LEU A 446 9.91 -11.77 13.97
N ARG A 447 9.82 -11.10 12.81
CA ARG A 447 10.71 -10.02 12.44
C ARG A 447 9.85 -8.78 12.28
N VAL A 448 10.14 -7.72 13.01
CA VAL A 448 9.34 -6.49 12.96
C VAL A 448 10.25 -5.36 12.50
N LEU A 449 9.99 -4.83 11.31
CA LEU A 449 10.63 -3.61 10.85
C LEU A 449 9.90 -2.41 11.44
N ILE A 450 10.66 -1.53 12.05
CA ILE A 450 10.14 -0.37 12.79
C ILE A 450 10.72 0.89 12.15
N GLN A 451 9.85 1.84 11.83
CA GLN A 451 10.25 3.19 11.49
C GLN A 451 9.20 4.18 11.98
N ASP A 452 9.60 5.02 12.92
CA ASP A 452 8.74 6.02 13.57
C ASP A 452 7.44 5.39 14.09
N SER A 453 6.29 5.74 13.50
CA SER A 453 4.98 5.21 13.86
C SER A 453 4.61 3.92 13.13
N ILE A 454 5.46 3.39 12.25
CA ILE A 454 5.14 2.21 11.43
C ILE A 454 5.83 0.98 12.00
N ALA A 455 5.07 -0.11 12.10
CA ALA A 455 5.58 -1.45 12.37
C ALA A 455 5.03 -2.42 11.33
N VAL A 456 5.91 -3.19 10.71
CA VAL A 456 5.55 -4.29 9.81
C VAL A 456 6.07 -5.59 10.42
N PHE A 457 5.14 -6.45 10.80
CA PHE A 457 5.41 -7.75 11.40
C PHE A 457 5.49 -8.80 10.29
N TYR A 458 6.61 -9.46 10.17
CA TYR A 458 6.76 -10.67 9.35
C TYR A 458 6.68 -11.89 10.28
N ILE A 459 5.70 -12.74 10.05
CA ILE A 459 5.32 -13.82 10.94
C ILE A 459 5.66 -15.15 10.28
N ASN A 460 6.56 -15.93 10.89
CA ASN A 460 7.01 -17.24 10.42
C ASN A 460 7.54 -17.25 8.97
N ASN A 461 8.02 -16.12 8.45
CA ASN A 461 8.35 -15.95 7.02
C ASN A 461 7.21 -16.42 6.08
N LYS A 462 5.96 -16.19 6.47
CA LYS A 462 4.76 -16.55 5.69
C LYS A 462 3.83 -15.37 5.46
N ALA A 463 3.64 -14.53 6.44
CA ALA A 463 2.69 -13.45 6.37
C ALA A 463 3.31 -12.13 6.81
N ALA A 464 2.93 -11.04 6.14
CA ALA A 464 3.20 -9.69 6.59
C ALA A 464 1.96 -9.10 7.25
N PHE A 465 2.18 -8.24 8.24
CA PHE A 465 1.15 -7.51 8.94
C PHE A 465 1.61 -6.08 9.19
N SER A 466 1.09 -5.16 8.41
CA SER A 466 1.44 -3.74 8.46
C SER A 466 0.48 -2.97 9.35
N THR A 467 1.03 -2.07 10.18
CA THR A 467 0.22 -1.21 11.05
C THR A 467 0.90 0.11 11.36
N ARG A 468 0.11 1.12 11.75
CA ARG A 468 0.59 2.43 12.19
C ARG A 468 0.16 2.73 13.61
N MET A 469 1.16 3.08 14.45
CA MET A 469 1.03 3.32 15.89
C MET A 469 1.86 4.56 16.28
N TYR A 470 1.26 5.73 16.32
CA TYR A 470 1.97 6.99 16.59
C TYR A 470 2.57 7.05 18.02
N SER A 471 1.92 6.42 18.98
CA SER A 471 2.42 6.38 20.38
C SER A 471 3.51 5.33 20.62
N MET A 472 3.89 4.52 19.63
CA MET A 472 4.81 3.39 19.81
C MET A 472 6.24 3.81 20.18
N PRO A 473 6.88 4.79 19.52
CA PRO A 473 8.33 5.00 19.65
C PRO A 473 8.74 5.68 20.96
N GLU A 474 7.83 6.29 21.69
CA GLU A 474 8.16 7.11 22.85
C GLU A 474 7.94 6.42 24.20
N LYS A 475 7.26 5.27 24.19
CA LYS A 475 6.76 4.65 25.42
C LYS A 475 7.17 3.20 25.54
N PRO A 476 7.23 2.66 26.77
CA PRO A 476 7.41 1.23 27.02
C PRO A 476 6.34 0.41 26.29
N TRP A 477 6.68 -0.83 26.04
CA TRP A 477 5.79 -1.84 25.47
C TRP A 477 5.86 -3.15 26.25
N SER A 478 4.93 -4.06 26.02
CA SER A 478 4.90 -5.33 26.74
C SER A 478 4.51 -6.49 25.85
N ILE A 479 4.93 -7.69 26.30
CA ILE A 479 4.36 -8.97 25.87
C ILE A 479 3.60 -9.56 27.04
N SER A 480 2.36 -9.96 26.82
CA SER A 480 1.46 -10.48 27.83
C SER A 480 0.91 -11.84 27.44
N LEU A 481 0.93 -12.77 28.38
CA LEU A 481 0.37 -14.12 28.28
C LEU A 481 -0.62 -14.34 29.43
N PRO A 482 -1.57 -15.31 29.33
CA PRO A 482 -2.37 -15.74 30.46
C PRO A 482 -1.49 -16.19 31.65
N GLN A 483 -1.92 -15.89 32.87
CA GLN A 483 -1.10 -16.01 34.09
C GLN A 483 -0.52 -17.41 34.36
N HIS A 484 -1.16 -18.46 33.84
CA HIS A 484 -0.73 -19.84 34.04
C HIS A 484 0.25 -20.34 32.96
N ASP A 485 0.54 -19.55 31.96
CA ASP A 485 1.40 -19.90 30.85
C ASP A 485 2.85 -19.48 31.12
N SER A 486 3.81 -20.34 30.82
CA SER A 486 5.24 -20.03 30.95
C SER A 486 5.66 -19.08 29.84
N PHE A 487 6.31 -17.97 30.25
CA PHE A 487 6.86 -17.01 29.29
C PHE A 487 8.24 -17.49 28.80
N HIS A 488 8.30 -17.86 27.53
CA HIS A 488 9.55 -18.18 26.86
C HIS A 488 9.66 -17.33 25.59
N ALA A 489 10.51 -16.32 25.63
CA ALA A 489 10.80 -15.46 24.48
C ALA A 489 12.28 -15.12 24.42
N THR A 490 12.84 -15.13 23.24
CA THR A 490 14.14 -14.51 22.92
C THR A 490 13.88 -13.33 22.03
N LEU A 491 14.36 -12.16 22.45
CA LEU A 491 14.16 -10.90 21.74
C LEU A 491 15.51 -10.22 21.50
N LYS A 492 15.73 -9.83 20.26
CA LYS A 492 16.88 -9.02 19.85
C LYS A 492 16.39 -7.83 19.08
N ILE A 493 16.98 -6.68 19.29
CA ILE A 493 16.70 -5.47 18.52
C ILE A 493 17.98 -4.95 17.89
N LYS A 494 17.95 -4.73 16.60
CA LYS A 494 18.97 -4.02 15.85
C LYS A 494 18.50 -2.59 15.63
N VAL A 495 19.28 -1.65 16.11
CA VAL A 495 19.05 -0.21 15.87
C VAL A 495 19.70 0.15 14.55
N MET A 496 18.99 0.85 13.67
CA MET A 496 19.56 1.37 12.42
C MET A 496 20.16 2.76 12.65
N ILE A 497 21.36 2.97 12.13
CA ILE A 497 22.08 4.25 12.20
C ILE A 497 22.03 4.94 10.84
#